data_c078fcb4b569ebb770e6b020f70602f4
#
_entry.id   c078fcb4b569ebb770e6b020f70602f4
#
_cell.length_a   1.000
_cell.length_b   1.000
_cell.length_c   1.000
_cell.angle_alpha   90.00
_cell.angle_beta   90.00
_cell.angle_gamma   90.00
#
_symmetry.space_group_name_H-M   'P 1'
#
loop_
_entity.id
_entity.type
_entity.pdbx_description
1 polymer ?
#
loop_
_entity_poly.entity_id
_entity_poly.type
_entity_poly.pdbx_seq_one_letter_code
_entity_poly.pdbx_strand_id
1 'polypeptide(L)'
;LKWKFSQRNSMTLTHPRTGAVFSSLSELQDSHDTLKPVAEGQMNNAEETLSFFEAYYGGFEVLKTTQDYYDLAMHYFERAAAMNVRYCEVFFDPQGHTRTGTTWETMMGGFRSAQGDAENKLNVRTGMSDIQAKL
;
A
#
# COMPACT_ATOMS: atom_id res chain seq x y z
N LEU A 1 -0.94 1.45 7.92
CA LEU A 1 -1.92 0.58 7.26
C LEU A 1 -1.47 -0.89 7.21
N LYS A 2 -0.27 -1.20 6.73
CA LYS A 2 0.24 -2.58 6.62
C LYS A 2 0.06 -3.37 7.91
N TRP A 3 0.42 -2.81 9.06
CA TRP A 3 0.20 -3.41 10.38
C TRP A 3 -1.29 -3.65 10.67
N LYS A 4 -2.14 -2.63 10.43
CA LYS A 4 -3.60 -2.75 10.65
C LYS A 4 -4.21 -3.89 9.82
N PHE A 5 -3.83 -3.99 8.56
CA PHE A 5 -4.34 -5.04 7.68
C PHE A 5 -3.83 -6.43 8.06
N SER A 6 -2.57 -6.55 8.47
CA SER A 6 -2.03 -7.82 8.93
C SER A 6 -2.79 -8.34 10.17
N GLN A 7 -3.09 -7.46 11.13
CA GLN A 7 -3.87 -7.83 12.30
C GLN A 7 -5.30 -8.24 11.93
N ARG A 8 -5.96 -7.48 11.05
CA ARG A 8 -7.32 -7.79 10.57
C ARG A 8 -7.36 -9.17 9.90
N ASN A 9 -6.37 -9.48 9.10
CA ASN A 9 -6.32 -10.72 8.31
C ASN A 9 -5.56 -11.86 9.01
N SER A 10 -5.24 -11.71 10.30
CA SER A 10 -4.52 -12.70 11.13
C SER A 10 -3.21 -13.16 10.48
N MET A 11 -2.46 -12.20 9.92
CA MET A 11 -1.21 -12.46 9.21
C MET A 11 -0.01 -12.07 10.08
N THR A 12 1.00 -12.91 10.07
CA THR A 12 2.32 -12.61 10.65
C THR A 12 3.16 -11.87 9.62
N LEU A 13 3.71 -10.73 10.01
CA LEU A 13 4.65 -9.98 9.17
C LEU A 13 6.09 -10.38 9.49
N THR A 14 6.87 -10.63 8.45
CA THR A 14 8.28 -10.98 8.57
C THR A 14 9.14 -10.04 7.73
N HIS A 15 10.36 -9.82 8.21
CA HIS A 15 11.36 -9.11 7.44
C HIS A 15 11.77 -9.96 6.23
N PRO A 16 11.70 -9.46 4.99
CA PRO A 16 11.83 -10.29 3.79
C PRO A 16 13.24 -10.89 3.60
N ARG A 17 14.26 -10.31 4.20
CA ARG A 17 15.63 -10.80 4.09
C ARG A 17 16.07 -11.64 5.27
N THR A 18 15.73 -11.20 6.48
CA THR A 18 16.18 -11.89 7.72
C THR A 18 15.21 -12.95 8.20
N GLY A 19 13.95 -12.91 7.75
CA GLY A 19 12.89 -13.79 8.24
C GLY A 19 12.41 -13.47 9.66
N ALA A 20 12.97 -12.44 10.32
CA ALA A 20 12.56 -12.04 11.66
C ALA A 20 11.09 -11.58 11.67
N VAL A 21 10.33 -12.04 12.66
CA VAL A 21 8.94 -11.67 12.85
C VAL A 21 8.86 -10.27 13.48
N PHE A 22 8.06 -9.39 12.90
CA PHE A 22 7.73 -8.11 13.52
C PHE A 22 6.71 -8.32 14.63
N SER A 23 7.09 -8.01 15.87
CA SER A 23 6.23 -8.13 17.04
C SER A 23 5.47 -6.85 17.39
N SER A 24 5.85 -5.73 16.77
CA SER A 24 5.23 -4.43 17.01
C SER A 24 5.19 -3.54 15.76
N LEU A 25 4.30 -2.53 15.81
CA LEU A 25 4.25 -1.48 14.79
C LEU A 25 5.57 -0.70 14.72
N SER A 26 6.23 -0.47 15.87
CA SER A 26 7.51 0.25 15.94
C SER A 26 8.59 -0.49 15.16
N GLU A 27 8.75 -1.79 15.38
CA GLU A 27 9.72 -2.61 14.63
C GLU A 27 9.47 -2.58 13.13
N LEU A 28 8.20 -2.64 12.71
CA LEU A 28 7.85 -2.51 11.30
C LEU A 28 8.20 -1.12 10.74
N GLN A 29 7.93 -0.06 11.49
CA GLN A 29 8.27 1.31 11.10
C GLN A 29 9.79 1.51 10.98
N ASP A 30 10.54 1.05 11.96
CA ASP A 30 12.00 1.12 11.98
C ASP A 30 12.61 0.43 10.75
N SER A 31 12.07 -0.72 10.35
CA SER A 31 12.51 -1.44 9.14
C SER A 31 12.28 -0.65 7.85
N HIS A 32 11.24 0.20 7.81
CA HIS A 32 10.91 1.04 6.66
C HIS A 32 11.67 2.37 6.68
N ASP A 33 12.07 2.85 7.85
CA ASP A 33 12.88 4.06 7.97
C ASP A 33 14.28 3.93 7.36
N THR A 34 14.76 2.70 7.19
CA THR A 34 16.00 2.40 6.47
C THR A 34 15.92 2.67 4.97
N LEU A 35 14.72 2.93 4.42
CA LEU A 35 14.53 3.34 3.02
C LEU A 35 14.93 4.81 2.75
N LYS A 36 15.35 5.55 3.78
CA LYS A 36 15.84 6.92 3.59
C LYS A 36 17.05 6.93 2.66
N PRO A 37 17.15 7.94 1.75
CA PRO A 37 18.32 8.09 0.92
C PRO A 37 19.57 8.12 1.78
N VAL A 38 20.53 7.27 1.49
CA VAL A 38 21.81 7.26 2.18
C VAL A 38 22.64 8.41 1.64
N ALA A 39 23.22 9.19 2.51
CA ALA A 39 24.16 10.23 2.12
C ALA A 39 25.33 9.61 1.35
N GLU A 40 25.80 10.31 0.31
CA GLU A 40 26.91 9.87 -0.52
C GLU A 40 28.12 9.49 0.34
N GLY A 41 28.56 8.22 0.27
CA GLY A 41 29.68 7.71 1.06
C GLY A 41 29.32 6.88 2.31
N GLN A 42 28.05 6.73 2.67
CA GLN A 42 27.65 5.77 3.71
C GLN A 42 27.30 4.41 3.08
N MET A 43 28.06 3.39 3.44
CA MET A 43 27.70 2.01 3.08
C MET A 43 26.49 1.57 3.95
N ASN A 44 25.38 1.32 3.30
CA ASN A 44 24.29 0.61 3.95
C ASN A 44 24.74 -0.82 4.30
N ASN A 45 24.35 -1.30 5.49
CA ASN A 45 24.32 -2.74 5.73
C ASN A 45 23.29 -3.34 4.77
N ALA A 46 23.77 -3.83 3.63
CA ALA A 46 22.94 -4.35 2.54
C ALA A 46 22.02 -5.50 2.99
N GLU A 47 22.33 -6.14 4.12
CA GLU A 47 21.55 -7.24 4.68
C GLU A 47 20.31 -6.77 5.45
N GLU A 48 20.31 -5.55 6.01
CA GLU A 48 19.21 -5.03 6.85
C GLU A 48 18.33 -4.00 6.11
N THR A 49 18.82 -3.43 5.01
CA THR A 49 18.10 -2.37 4.29
C THR A 49 17.19 -2.96 3.21
N LEU A 50 15.89 -2.75 3.35
CA LEU A 50 14.92 -3.10 2.32
C LEU A 50 15.11 -2.22 1.08
N SER A 51 15.04 -2.82 -0.10
CA SER A 51 14.87 -2.05 -1.34
C SER A 51 13.44 -1.48 -1.41
N PHE A 52 13.27 -0.42 -2.20
CA PHE A 52 11.93 0.12 -2.46
C PHE A 52 10.94 -0.96 -2.92
N PHE A 53 11.37 -1.84 -3.81
CA PHE A 53 10.49 -2.90 -4.34
C PHE A 53 10.12 -3.95 -3.29
N GLU A 54 11.03 -4.33 -2.41
CA GLU A 54 10.71 -5.26 -1.31
C GLU A 54 9.66 -4.67 -0.35
N ALA A 55 9.79 -3.38 -0.01
CA ALA A 55 8.81 -2.69 0.80
C ALA A 55 7.45 -2.54 0.07
N TYR A 56 7.49 -2.17 -1.20
CA TYR A 56 6.30 -1.96 -2.03
C TYR A 56 5.50 -3.25 -2.23
N TYR A 57 6.14 -4.30 -2.73
CA TYR A 57 5.47 -5.59 -2.95
C TYR A 57 5.10 -6.30 -1.65
N GLY A 58 5.89 -6.16 -0.59
CA GLY A 58 5.55 -6.67 0.74
C GLY A 58 4.28 -6.03 1.33
N GLY A 59 3.89 -4.85 0.85
CA GLY A 59 2.62 -4.21 1.19
C GLY A 59 1.40 -4.91 0.60
N PHE A 60 1.53 -5.59 -0.53
CA PHE A 60 0.41 -6.26 -1.21
C PHE A 60 -0.07 -7.52 -0.48
N GLU A 61 0.83 -8.21 0.21
CA GLU A 61 0.52 -9.46 0.88
C GLU A 61 -0.57 -9.34 1.95
N VAL A 62 -0.69 -8.17 2.57
CA VAL A 62 -1.68 -7.93 3.64
C VAL A 62 -3.06 -7.52 3.14
N LEU A 63 -3.21 -7.26 1.84
CA LEU A 63 -4.46 -6.85 1.22
C LEU A 63 -5.21 -8.10 0.73
N LYS A 64 -6.31 -8.47 1.40
CA LYS A 64 -7.04 -9.71 1.14
C LYS A 64 -8.50 -9.49 0.77
N THR A 65 -9.12 -8.44 1.28
CA THR A 65 -10.56 -8.23 1.15
C THR A 65 -10.88 -6.93 0.43
N THR A 66 -12.08 -6.83 -0.13
CA THR A 66 -12.62 -5.59 -0.71
C THR A 66 -12.52 -4.41 0.28
N GLN A 67 -12.72 -4.68 1.58
CA GLN A 67 -12.58 -3.67 2.62
C GLN A 67 -11.13 -3.17 2.78
N ASP A 68 -10.14 -4.04 2.61
CA ASP A 68 -8.73 -3.62 2.67
C ASP A 68 -8.39 -2.64 1.54
N TYR A 69 -8.87 -2.91 0.33
CA TYR A 69 -8.68 -2.03 -0.83
C TYR A 69 -9.45 -0.72 -0.70
N TYR A 70 -10.66 -0.77 -0.14
CA TYR A 70 -11.41 0.43 0.21
C TYR A 70 -10.67 1.29 1.22
N ASP A 71 -10.22 0.72 2.34
CA ASP A 71 -9.50 1.44 3.40
C ASP A 71 -8.17 2.01 2.90
N LEU A 72 -7.46 1.28 2.05
CA LEU A 72 -6.21 1.74 1.42
C LEU A 72 -6.45 3.01 0.58
N ALA A 73 -7.45 2.98 -0.28
CA ALA A 73 -7.79 4.11 -1.14
C ALA A 73 -8.34 5.30 -0.33
N MET A 74 -9.22 5.05 0.62
CA MET A 74 -9.76 6.11 1.47
C MET A 74 -8.68 6.81 2.28
N HIS A 75 -7.70 6.09 2.80
CA HIS A 75 -6.56 6.68 3.49
C HIS A 75 -5.80 7.69 2.60
N TYR A 76 -5.63 7.37 1.32
CA TYR A 76 -5.05 8.29 0.35
C TYR A 76 -5.95 9.50 0.10
N PHE A 77 -7.24 9.29 -0.17
CA PHE A 77 -8.18 10.36 -0.49
C PHE A 77 -8.42 11.32 0.68
N GLU A 78 -8.47 10.81 1.91
CA GLU A 78 -8.57 11.64 3.12
C GLU A 78 -7.34 12.56 3.27
N ARG A 79 -6.15 12.05 3.02
CA ARG A 79 -4.93 12.86 3.05
C ARG A 79 -4.89 13.87 1.90
N ALA A 80 -5.30 13.49 0.71
CA ALA A 80 -5.42 14.38 -0.45
C ALA A 80 -6.41 15.52 -0.14
N ALA A 81 -7.58 15.20 0.41
CA ALA A 81 -8.59 16.18 0.81
C ALA A 81 -8.06 17.17 1.86
N ALA A 82 -7.32 16.67 2.86
CA ALA A 82 -6.69 17.51 3.89
C ALA A 82 -5.65 18.48 3.32
N MET A 83 -5.03 18.14 2.19
CA MET A 83 -4.12 19.02 1.43
C MET A 83 -4.84 19.88 0.38
N ASN A 84 -6.18 19.98 0.43
CA ASN A 84 -7.01 20.70 -0.54
C ASN A 84 -6.92 20.19 -1.99
N VAL A 85 -6.50 18.95 -2.22
CA VAL A 85 -6.61 18.31 -3.54
C VAL A 85 -8.08 18.06 -3.84
N ARG A 86 -8.54 18.46 -5.04
CA ARG A 86 -9.93 18.32 -5.50
C ARG A 86 -10.09 17.39 -6.69
N TYR A 87 -9.00 17.06 -7.32
CA TYR A 87 -8.93 16.07 -8.40
C TYR A 87 -7.59 15.34 -8.37
N CYS A 88 -7.60 14.04 -8.55
CA CYS A 88 -6.39 13.25 -8.72
C CYS A 88 -6.60 12.10 -9.70
N GLU A 89 -5.57 11.78 -10.44
CA GLU A 89 -5.50 10.56 -11.24
C GLU A 89 -4.66 9.54 -10.51
N VAL A 90 -5.23 8.35 -10.31
CA VAL A 90 -4.60 7.27 -9.57
C VAL A 90 -4.42 6.08 -10.49
N PHE A 91 -3.24 5.52 -10.51
CA PHE A 91 -2.94 4.25 -11.16
C PHE A 91 -2.46 3.23 -10.12
N PHE A 92 -2.60 1.96 -10.44
CA PHE A 92 -2.17 0.86 -9.59
C PHE A 92 -1.65 -0.30 -10.43
N ASP A 93 -0.93 -1.21 -9.79
CA ASP A 93 -0.35 -2.41 -10.42
C ASP A 93 -1.18 -3.65 -10.04
N PRO A 94 -2.16 -4.06 -10.85
CA PRO A 94 -3.00 -5.20 -10.53
C PRO A 94 -2.23 -6.52 -10.48
N GLN A 95 -1.14 -6.67 -11.23
CA GLN A 95 -0.36 -7.91 -11.24
C GLN A 95 0.35 -8.15 -9.90
N GLY A 96 0.83 -7.11 -9.24
CA GLY A 96 1.39 -7.22 -7.91
C GLY A 96 0.41 -7.82 -6.92
N HIS A 97 -0.87 -7.47 -7.05
CA HIS A 97 -1.95 -7.96 -6.19
C HIS A 97 -2.43 -9.36 -6.59
N THR A 98 -2.59 -9.65 -7.87
CA THR A 98 -3.05 -10.98 -8.32
C THR A 98 -2.05 -12.08 -7.99
N ARG A 99 -0.76 -11.78 -7.92
CA ARG A 99 0.27 -12.72 -7.45
C ARG A 99 0.06 -13.18 -6.01
N THR A 100 -0.61 -12.38 -5.19
CA THR A 100 -0.96 -12.73 -3.80
C THR A 100 -2.31 -13.43 -3.67
N GLY A 101 -2.95 -13.77 -4.79
CA GLY A 101 -4.23 -14.48 -4.84
C GLY A 101 -5.48 -13.59 -4.77
N THR A 102 -5.32 -12.28 -4.83
CA THR A 102 -6.46 -11.35 -4.84
C THR A 102 -7.06 -11.26 -6.25
N THR A 103 -8.39 -11.27 -6.34
CA THR A 103 -9.09 -11.16 -7.61
C THR A 103 -9.27 -9.70 -8.05
N TRP A 104 -9.46 -9.50 -9.34
CA TRP A 104 -9.78 -8.19 -9.92
C TRP A 104 -11.04 -7.58 -9.30
N GLU A 105 -12.08 -8.39 -9.11
CA GLU A 105 -13.36 -7.98 -8.53
C GLU A 105 -13.18 -7.46 -7.11
N THR A 106 -12.36 -8.14 -6.31
CA THR A 106 -12.03 -7.74 -4.93
C THR A 106 -11.34 -6.37 -4.90
N MET A 107 -10.34 -6.17 -5.74
CA MET A 107 -9.62 -4.90 -5.85
C MET A 107 -10.54 -3.77 -6.31
N MET A 108 -11.20 -3.98 -7.45
CA MET A 108 -12.02 -2.94 -8.06
C MET A 108 -13.26 -2.62 -7.25
N GLY A 109 -13.84 -3.59 -6.56
CA GLY A 109 -14.94 -3.37 -5.63
C GLY A 109 -14.57 -2.37 -4.54
N GLY A 110 -13.41 -2.55 -3.92
CA GLY A 110 -12.88 -1.63 -2.91
C GLY A 110 -12.56 -0.24 -3.46
N PHE A 111 -11.82 -0.18 -4.55
CA PHE A 111 -11.40 1.08 -5.16
C PHE A 111 -12.57 1.92 -5.66
N ARG A 112 -13.54 1.32 -6.35
CA ARG A 112 -14.73 2.02 -6.86
C ARG A 112 -15.61 2.56 -5.73
N SER A 113 -15.78 1.78 -4.66
CA SER A 113 -16.51 2.25 -3.48
C SER A 113 -15.80 3.45 -2.83
N ALA A 114 -14.48 3.40 -2.72
CA ALA A 114 -13.69 4.50 -2.19
C ALA A 114 -13.75 5.75 -3.09
N GLN A 115 -13.73 5.59 -4.42
CA GLN A 115 -13.90 6.71 -5.36
C GLN A 115 -15.25 7.42 -5.15
N GLY A 116 -16.34 6.65 -5.06
CA GLY A 116 -17.66 7.21 -4.81
C GLY A 116 -17.74 7.97 -3.49
N ASP A 117 -17.17 7.42 -2.43
CA ASP A 117 -17.13 8.06 -1.12
C ASP A 117 -16.22 9.29 -1.10
N ALA A 118 -15.09 9.25 -1.77
CA ALA A 118 -14.18 10.40 -1.89
C ALA A 118 -14.88 11.59 -2.60
N GLU A 119 -15.61 11.31 -3.68
CA GLU A 119 -16.37 12.36 -4.38
C GLU A 119 -17.51 12.92 -3.51
N ASN A 120 -18.30 12.04 -2.91
CA ASN A 120 -19.50 12.44 -2.17
C ASN A 120 -19.21 13.05 -0.79
N LYS A 121 -18.19 12.55 -0.08
CA LYS A 121 -17.91 12.94 1.32
C LYS A 121 -16.73 13.89 1.47
N LEU A 122 -15.75 13.82 0.56
CA LEU A 122 -14.49 14.56 0.65
C LEU A 122 -14.35 15.63 -0.44
N ASN A 123 -15.27 15.67 -1.40
CA ASN A 123 -15.18 16.52 -2.59
C ASN A 123 -13.85 16.33 -3.36
N VAL A 124 -13.39 15.09 -3.46
CA VAL A 124 -12.22 14.68 -4.25
C VAL A 124 -12.69 13.80 -5.39
N ARG A 125 -12.67 14.33 -6.60
CA ARG A 125 -12.93 13.56 -7.81
C ARG A 125 -11.68 12.80 -8.23
N THR A 126 -11.86 11.58 -8.71
CA THR A 126 -10.73 10.73 -9.11
C THR A 126 -10.96 10.11 -10.47
N GLY A 127 -9.93 10.15 -11.33
CA GLY A 127 -9.75 9.21 -12.41
C GLY A 127 -8.92 8.02 -11.91
N MET A 128 -9.38 6.80 -12.17
CA MET A 128 -8.59 5.60 -11.88
C MET A 128 -8.42 4.83 -13.18
N SER A 129 -7.18 4.65 -13.60
CA SER A 129 -6.84 3.88 -14.79
C SER A 129 -6.01 2.67 -14.43
N ASP A 130 -6.33 1.56 -15.05
CA ASP A 130 -5.46 0.40 -15.13
C ASP A 130 -4.39 0.65 -16.19
N ILE A 131 -3.13 0.54 -15.82
CA ILE A 131 -2.00 0.71 -16.74
C ILE A 131 -2.03 -0.36 -17.85
N GLN A 132 -2.66 -1.50 -17.63
CA GLN A 132 -2.70 -2.60 -18.57
C GLN A 132 -3.86 -2.60 -19.57
N ALA A 133 -4.87 -1.78 -19.41
CA ALA A 133 -5.99 -1.73 -20.34
C ALA A 133 -5.61 -1.17 -21.74
N LYS A 134 -4.35 -0.86 -21.98
CA LYS A 134 -3.84 -0.23 -23.22
C LYS A 134 -2.63 -0.94 -23.87
N LEU A 135 -2.34 -2.17 -23.48
CA LEU A 135 -1.32 -2.97 -24.17
C LEU A 135 -1.95 -4.07 -25.05
#